data_c22ddd247977cda044bc38ce7508ad4c
#
_entry.id   c22ddd247977cda044bc38ce7508ad4c
#
_cell.length_a   1.000
_cell.length_b   1.000
_cell.length_c   1.000
_cell.angle_alpha   90.00
_cell.angle_beta   90.00
_cell.angle_gamma   90.00
#
_symmetry.space_group_name_H-M   'P 1'
#
loop_
_entity.id
_entity.type
_entity.pdbx_description
1 polymer ?
#
loop_
_entity_poly.entity_id
_entity_poly.type
_entity_poly.pdbx_seq_one_letter_code
_entity_poly.pdbx_strand_id
1 'polypeptide(L)'
;MACGGLEAAVWDLESRLAGLPLWRHIGGVRKEISCGVSIGIQESVAQLLQKIEGERQAGYQRIKIKIKPGWDVDVVREVRREFPQIRLMVDANSAYQLSDAEHLRRLDEFYLMMIEQPLGHDDIIDHAALQAKLETPICLDESIRSARHAEQAIRLRACKIINIKLGRVGGFGEARRVHDVAREAGVPVWCGGMLEAGVGRAHNIALSTLENFILPGDVSASRRYWARDVIAPPVEVTPGGTILVRDDPGFGYPLDLDFVRRITVREETLG
;
A
#
# COMPACT_ATOMS: atom_id res chain seq x y z
N MET A 1 -4.49 14.48 3.84
CA MET A 1 -5.15 13.81 2.68
C MET A 1 -5.80 14.80 1.70
N ALA A 2 -6.51 15.84 2.15
CA ALA A 2 -7.14 16.82 1.24
C ALA A 2 -6.13 17.48 0.27
N CYS A 3 -4.98 17.96 0.77
CA CYS A 3 -3.92 18.51 -0.06
C CYS A 3 -3.43 17.52 -1.13
N GLY A 4 -3.30 16.25 -0.77
CA GLY A 4 -2.90 15.20 -1.71
C GLY A 4 -3.93 14.96 -2.82
N GLY A 5 -5.22 15.12 -2.52
CA GLY A 5 -6.29 15.05 -3.53
C GLY A 5 -6.24 16.20 -4.53
N LEU A 6 -6.05 17.43 -4.05
CA LEU A 6 -5.89 18.61 -4.93
C LEU A 6 -4.61 18.50 -5.79
N GLU A 7 -3.51 18.11 -5.18
CA GLU A 7 -2.25 17.95 -5.90
C GLU A 7 -2.34 16.85 -6.98
N ALA A 8 -2.98 15.73 -6.67
CA ALA A 8 -3.22 14.66 -7.63
C ALA A 8 -4.12 15.12 -8.81
N ALA A 9 -5.10 15.99 -8.54
CA ALA A 9 -5.94 16.58 -9.60
C ALA A 9 -5.13 17.50 -10.51
N VAL A 10 -4.16 18.26 -9.99
CA VAL A 10 -3.26 19.09 -10.80
C VAL A 10 -2.40 18.20 -11.70
N TRP A 11 -1.80 17.14 -11.18
CA TRP A 11 -1.02 16.17 -11.97
C TRP A 11 -1.85 15.51 -13.08
N ASP A 12 -3.12 15.16 -12.78
CA ASP A 12 -4.03 14.62 -13.77
C ASP A 12 -4.32 15.65 -14.89
N LEU A 13 -4.62 16.90 -14.51
CA LEU A 13 -4.84 17.97 -15.46
C LEU A 13 -3.63 18.21 -16.36
N GLU A 14 -2.44 18.34 -15.77
CA GLU A 14 -1.19 18.55 -16.53
C GLU A 14 -0.92 17.39 -17.49
N SER A 15 -1.12 16.15 -17.06
CA SER A 15 -0.93 14.98 -17.92
C SER A 15 -1.94 14.95 -19.09
N ARG A 16 -3.20 15.37 -18.86
CA ARG A 16 -4.22 15.51 -19.91
C ARG A 16 -3.86 16.60 -20.91
N LEU A 17 -3.41 17.76 -20.44
CA LEU A 17 -2.97 18.87 -21.30
C LEU A 17 -1.77 18.49 -22.15
N ALA A 18 -0.88 17.65 -21.62
CA ALA A 18 0.26 17.09 -22.35
C ALA A 18 -0.12 15.93 -23.29
N GLY A 19 -1.37 15.45 -23.28
CA GLY A 19 -1.80 14.28 -24.06
C GLY A 19 -1.17 12.97 -23.58
N LEU A 20 -0.68 12.90 -22.35
CA LEU A 20 0.02 11.76 -21.79
C LEU A 20 -0.80 11.02 -20.72
N PRO A 21 -0.66 9.70 -20.61
CA PRO A 21 -1.10 9.00 -19.42
C PRO A 21 -0.35 9.50 -18.17
N LEU A 22 -1.05 9.64 -17.06
CA LEU A 22 -0.47 10.11 -15.80
C LEU A 22 0.77 9.31 -15.37
N TRP A 23 0.75 7.98 -15.55
CA TRP A 23 1.89 7.15 -15.19
C TRP A 23 3.17 7.51 -15.98
N ARG A 24 3.06 7.87 -17.25
CA ARG A 24 4.21 8.36 -18.04
C ARG A 24 4.63 9.75 -17.60
N HIS A 25 3.65 10.61 -17.35
CA HIS A 25 3.91 11.99 -16.94
C HIS A 25 4.69 12.08 -15.65
N ILE A 26 4.45 11.16 -14.70
CA ILE A 26 5.20 11.06 -13.43
C ILE A 26 6.52 10.28 -13.55
N GLY A 27 6.86 9.73 -14.71
CA GLY A 27 8.09 8.97 -14.94
C GLY A 27 7.99 7.47 -14.67
N GLY A 28 6.80 6.90 -14.77
CA GLY A 28 6.59 5.45 -14.65
C GLY A 28 7.23 4.65 -15.78
N VAL A 29 7.65 3.43 -15.49
CA VAL A 29 8.41 2.55 -16.39
C VAL A 29 7.71 1.21 -16.67
N ARG A 30 6.57 0.94 -16.02
CA ARG A 30 5.86 -0.35 -16.11
C ARG A 30 4.48 -0.19 -16.71
N LYS A 31 4.07 -1.22 -17.47
CA LYS A 31 2.72 -1.38 -18.05
C LYS A 31 1.80 -2.24 -17.20
N GLU A 32 2.32 -2.76 -16.10
CA GLU A 32 1.65 -3.70 -15.24
C GLU A 32 2.20 -3.56 -13.82
N ILE A 33 1.33 -3.62 -12.81
CA ILE A 33 1.72 -3.56 -11.41
C ILE A 33 1.29 -4.82 -10.67
N SER A 34 2.14 -5.31 -9.77
CA SER A 34 1.84 -6.46 -8.91
C SER A 34 0.93 -6.05 -7.76
N CYS A 35 -0.06 -6.91 -7.45
CA CYS A 35 -1.07 -6.64 -6.44
C CYS A 35 -0.96 -7.59 -5.26
N GLY A 36 -1.03 -7.02 -4.08
CA GLY A 36 -1.27 -7.69 -2.82
C GLY A 36 -2.62 -7.30 -2.23
N VAL A 37 -2.96 -7.94 -1.15
CA VAL A 37 -4.22 -7.71 -0.45
C VAL A 37 -4.01 -7.64 1.05
N SER A 38 -4.83 -6.83 1.72
CA SER A 38 -4.84 -6.71 3.19
C SER A 38 -6.11 -7.34 3.76
N ILE A 39 -5.94 -8.18 4.78
CA ILE A 39 -7.03 -8.84 5.51
C ILE A 39 -6.99 -8.34 6.96
N GLY A 40 -8.08 -7.76 7.42
CA GLY A 40 -8.25 -7.29 8.79
C GLY A 40 -8.31 -8.44 9.81
N ILE A 41 -8.28 -8.09 11.10
CA ILE A 41 -8.53 -9.04 12.20
C ILE A 41 -9.85 -9.74 11.95
N GLN A 42 -9.89 -11.05 12.16
CA GLN A 42 -11.09 -11.89 12.04
C GLN A 42 -11.54 -12.39 13.41
N GLU A 43 -12.76 -12.90 13.49
CA GLU A 43 -13.31 -13.47 14.72
C GLU A 43 -12.63 -14.80 15.10
N SER A 44 -12.09 -15.51 14.10
CA SER A 44 -11.38 -16.76 14.31
C SER A 44 -10.28 -17.00 13.26
N VAL A 45 -9.32 -17.85 13.60
CA VAL A 45 -8.28 -18.30 12.67
C VAL A 45 -8.91 -19.01 11.47
N ALA A 46 -9.95 -19.81 11.67
CA ALA A 46 -10.64 -20.50 10.58
C ALA A 46 -11.20 -19.53 9.53
N GLN A 47 -11.84 -18.43 9.96
CA GLN A 47 -12.31 -17.38 9.05
C GLN A 47 -11.15 -16.68 8.33
N LEU A 48 -10.03 -16.44 9.03
CA LEU A 48 -8.83 -15.87 8.42
C LEU A 48 -8.28 -16.77 7.31
N LEU A 49 -8.13 -18.08 7.58
CA LEU A 49 -7.65 -19.05 6.60
C LEU A 49 -8.57 -19.14 5.38
N GLN A 50 -9.88 -19.14 5.59
CA GLN A 50 -10.86 -19.12 4.50
C GLN A 50 -10.73 -17.87 3.62
N LYS A 51 -10.55 -16.68 4.24
CA LYS A 51 -10.35 -15.44 3.50
C LYS A 51 -9.03 -15.45 2.73
N ILE A 52 -7.94 -15.93 3.35
CA ILE A 52 -6.64 -16.06 2.66
C ILE A 52 -6.79 -16.94 1.42
N GLU A 53 -7.47 -18.09 1.54
CA GLU A 53 -7.68 -18.97 0.40
C GLU A 53 -8.47 -18.30 -0.72
N GLY A 54 -9.54 -17.55 -0.40
CA GLY A 54 -10.30 -16.79 -1.38
C GLY A 54 -9.45 -15.73 -2.11
N GLU A 55 -8.60 -15.01 -1.39
CA GLU A 55 -7.73 -13.99 -1.99
C GLU A 55 -6.60 -14.62 -2.82
N ARG A 56 -6.08 -15.78 -2.40
CA ARG A 56 -5.12 -16.57 -3.16
C ARG A 56 -5.71 -17.05 -4.48
N GLN A 57 -6.94 -17.56 -4.45
CA GLN A 57 -7.68 -17.98 -5.65
C GLN A 57 -8.01 -16.80 -6.57
N ALA A 58 -8.20 -15.60 -6.02
CA ALA A 58 -8.37 -14.37 -6.79
C ALA A 58 -7.06 -13.88 -7.45
N GLY A 59 -5.93 -14.57 -7.19
CA GLY A 59 -4.64 -14.35 -7.83
C GLY A 59 -3.72 -13.38 -7.09
N TYR A 60 -4.10 -12.78 -5.96
CA TYR A 60 -3.24 -11.83 -5.26
C TYR A 60 -1.87 -12.42 -4.90
N GLN A 61 -0.81 -11.72 -5.27
CA GLN A 61 0.57 -12.21 -5.17
C GLN A 61 1.17 -12.10 -3.77
N ARG A 62 0.59 -11.28 -2.90
CA ARG A 62 1.03 -11.09 -1.52
C ARG A 62 -0.19 -10.97 -0.61
N ILE A 63 -0.16 -11.66 0.52
CA ILE A 63 -1.18 -11.58 1.57
C ILE A 63 -0.62 -10.80 2.75
N LYS A 64 -1.35 -9.76 3.17
CA LYS A 64 -1.11 -9.02 4.41
C LYS A 64 -2.22 -9.35 5.40
N ILE A 65 -1.84 -9.73 6.62
CA ILE A 65 -2.77 -9.92 7.72
C ILE A 65 -2.49 -8.91 8.83
N LYS A 66 -3.53 -8.43 9.49
CA LYS A 66 -3.39 -7.55 10.65
C LYS A 66 -3.05 -8.37 11.88
N ILE A 67 -2.12 -7.85 12.69
CA ILE A 67 -1.75 -8.42 13.99
C ILE A 67 -1.90 -7.40 15.11
N LYS A 68 -2.05 -7.89 16.32
CA LYS A 68 -2.04 -7.13 17.58
C LYS A 68 -1.66 -8.08 18.73
N PRO A 69 -1.30 -7.58 19.93
CA PRO A 69 -1.09 -8.44 21.08
C PRO A 69 -2.23 -9.44 21.30
N GLY A 70 -1.87 -10.75 21.38
CA GLY A 70 -2.82 -11.86 21.51
C GLY A 70 -3.46 -12.34 20.20
N TRP A 71 -3.17 -11.68 19.08
CA TRP A 71 -3.56 -12.10 17.73
C TRP A 71 -2.37 -11.91 16.79
N ASP A 72 -1.32 -12.66 16.98
CA ASP A 72 -0.01 -12.48 16.32
C ASP A 72 0.71 -13.80 16.06
N VAL A 73 1.73 -14.14 16.84
CA VAL A 73 2.64 -15.28 16.60
C VAL A 73 1.89 -16.60 16.35
N ASP A 74 0.90 -16.91 17.17
CA ASP A 74 0.16 -18.18 17.05
C ASP A 74 -0.74 -18.19 15.81
N VAL A 75 -1.34 -17.05 15.49
CA VAL A 75 -2.12 -16.88 14.26
C VAL A 75 -1.24 -17.02 13.03
N VAL A 76 -0.07 -16.36 13.03
CA VAL A 76 0.90 -16.46 11.91
C VAL A 76 1.40 -17.89 11.73
N ARG A 77 1.62 -18.63 12.84
CA ARG A 77 2.00 -20.05 12.79
C ARG A 77 0.93 -20.89 12.09
N GLU A 78 -0.35 -20.70 12.45
CA GLU A 78 -1.45 -21.42 11.78
C GLU A 78 -1.57 -21.06 10.31
N VAL A 79 -1.44 -19.78 9.95
CA VAL A 79 -1.42 -19.34 8.56
C VAL A 79 -0.25 -19.97 7.79
N ARG A 80 0.96 -19.99 8.37
CA ARG A 80 2.14 -20.56 7.71
C ARG A 80 2.06 -22.07 7.58
N ARG A 81 1.42 -22.74 8.55
CA ARG A 81 1.17 -24.19 8.48
C ARG A 81 0.24 -24.54 7.32
N GLU A 82 -0.86 -23.79 7.15
CA GLU A 82 -1.83 -24.02 6.09
C GLU A 82 -1.31 -23.58 4.71
N PHE A 83 -0.59 -22.48 4.67
CA PHE A 83 -0.08 -21.87 3.44
C PHE A 83 1.46 -21.68 3.50
N PRO A 84 2.25 -22.75 3.39
CA PRO A 84 3.71 -22.67 3.61
C PRO A 84 4.45 -21.78 2.59
N GLN A 85 3.89 -21.58 1.38
CA GLN A 85 4.57 -20.92 0.27
C GLN A 85 4.05 -19.51 -0.06
N ILE A 86 2.99 -19.03 0.62
CA ILE A 86 2.47 -17.70 0.29
C ILE A 86 3.46 -16.60 0.69
N ARG A 87 3.49 -15.55 -0.10
CA ARG A 87 4.18 -14.31 0.28
C ARG A 87 3.36 -13.61 1.37
N LEU A 88 3.71 -13.88 2.63
CA LEU A 88 3.00 -13.39 3.80
C LEU A 88 3.73 -12.20 4.41
N MET A 89 2.99 -11.17 4.78
CA MET A 89 3.44 -10.10 5.66
C MET A 89 2.41 -9.81 6.74
N VAL A 90 2.84 -9.16 7.80
CA VAL A 90 1.97 -8.73 8.89
C VAL A 90 1.99 -7.22 9.05
N ASP A 91 0.87 -6.64 9.51
CA ASP A 91 0.74 -5.22 9.77
C ASP A 91 0.18 -5.02 11.19
N ALA A 92 0.97 -4.35 12.01
CA ALA A 92 0.69 -4.14 13.42
C ALA A 92 -0.01 -2.80 13.71
N ASN A 93 -0.04 -1.86 12.76
CA ASN A 93 -0.61 -0.52 12.93
C ASN A 93 -0.28 0.12 14.30
N SER A 94 0.99 0.11 14.67
CA SER A 94 1.52 0.71 15.92
C SER A 94 1.03 0.03 17.22
N ALA A 95 0.72 -1.26 17.18
CA ALA A 95 0.11 -1.96 18.32
C ALA A 95 1.11 -2.41 19.40
N TYR A 96 2.42 -2.30 19.17
CA TYR A 96 3.47 -2.78 20.05
C TYR A 96 4.38 -1.64 20.55
N GLN A 97 5.23 -1.98 21.51
CA GLN A 97 6.27 -1.13 22.06
C GLN A 97 7.64 -1.83 21.95
N LEU A 98 8.73 -1.08 22.12
CA LEU A 98 10.08 -1.65 22.05
C LEU A 98 10.31 -2.75 23.10
N SER A 99 9.61 -2.70 24.26
CA SER A 99 9.61 -3.77 25.26
C SER A 99 9.11 -5.12 24.73
N ASP A 100 8.33 -5.13 23.65
CA ASP A 100 7.78 -6.35 23.03
C ASP A 100 8.75 -6.98 22.01
N ALA A 101 9.99 -6.46 21.91
CA ALA A 101 10.96 -6.90 20.90
C ALA A 101 11.22 -8.42 20.91
N GLU A 102 11.36 -9.02 22.10
CA GLU A 102 11.56 -10.49 22.22
C GLU A 102 10.31 -11.28 21.80
N HIS A 103 9.13 -10.74 22.01
CA HIS A 103 7.89 -11.33 21.52
C HIS A 103 7.81 -11.25 19.99
N LEU A 104 8.09 -10.08 19.41
CA LEU A 104 8.08 -9.86 17.96
C LEU A 104 9.15 -10.67 17.25
N ARG A 105 10.32 -10.93 17.89
CA ARG A 105 11.38 -11.79 17.33
C ARG A 105 10.89 -13.20 17.02
N ARG A 106 9.89 -13.71 17.71
CA ARG A 106 9.28 -15.02 17.41
C ARG A 106 8.63 -15.06 16.02
N LEU A 107 8.35 -13.91 15.40
CA LEU A 107 7.85 -13.84 14.03
C LEU A 107 8.92 -14.16 12.98
N ASP A 108 10.22 -14.09 13.31
CA ASP A 108 11.32 -14.43 12.41
C ASP A 108 11.27 -15.89 11.93
N GLU A 109 10.70 -16.79 12.75
CA GLU A 109 10.53 -18.22 12.41
C GLU A 109 9.65 -18.45 11.17
N PHE A 110 8.81 -17.46 10.81
CA PHE A 110 7.80 -17.63 9.75
C PHE A 110 8.21 -17.07 8.39
N TYR A 111 9.43 -16.56 8.25
CA TYR A 111 9.95 -16.02 6.98
C TYR A 111 8.99 -15.03 6.32
N LEU A 112 8.54 -14.06 7.09
CA LEU A 112 7.65 -13.00 6.62
C LEU A 112 8.41 -12.08 5.66
N MET A 113 7.70 -11.55 4.67
CA MET A 113 8.27 -10.52 3.80
C MET A 113 8.66 -9.27 4.61
N MET A 114 7.80 -8.90 5.57
CA MET A 114 8.00 -7.74 6.45
C MET A 114 7.01 -7.74 7.61
N ILE A 115 7.36 -6.97 8.65
CA ILE A 115 6.44 -6.49 9.69
C ILE A 115 6.22 -5.00 9.44
N GLU A 116 4.97 -4.62 9.13
CA GLU A 116 4.60 -3.22 8.85
C GLU A 116 4.25 -2.50 10.15
N GLN A 117 4.84 -1.33 10.37
CA GLN A 117 4.61 -0.37 11.45
C GLN A 117 4.36 -1.04 12.83
N PRO A 118 5.35 -1.74 13.38
CA PRO A 118 5.17 -2.39 14.68
C PRO A 118 5.00 -1.41 15.84
N LEU A 119 5.75 -0.30 15.88
CA LEU A 119 5.77 0.67 16.96
C LEU A 119 5.02 1.96 16.62
N GLY A 120 5.07 2.94 17.49
CA GLY A 120 4.35 4.22 17.38
C GLY A 120 4.48 4.89 16.01
N HIS A 121 3.41 5.54 15.57
CA HIS A 121 3.29 6.12 14.23
C HIS A 121 4.19 7.34 13.99
N ASP A 122 4.74 7.95 15.01
CA ASP A 122 5.65 9.09 14.99
C ASP A 122 7.09 8.72 15.37
N ASP A 123 7.33 7.44 15.67
CA ASP A 123 8.63 6.95 16.09
C ASP A 123 9.44 6.38 14.92
N ILE A 124 10.72 6.74 14.88
CA ILE A 124 11.74 6.17 13.97
C ILE A 124 12.89 5.59 14.80
N ILE A 125 13.13 6.13 15.98
CA ILE A 125 14.30 5.79 16.80
C ILE A 125 14.18 4.40 17.38
N ASP A 126 13.06 4.09 18.02
CA ASP A 126 12.82 2.77 18.60
C ASP A 126 12.64 1.72 17.51
N HIS A 127 12.11 2.09 16.33
CA HIS A 127 12.10 1.20 15.17
C HIS A 127 13.51 0.78 14.73
N ALA A 128 14.52 1.69 14.83
CA ALA A 128 15.90 1.33 14.56
C ALA A 128 16.45 0.33 15.59
N ALA A 129 16.14 0.53 16.87
CA ALA A 129 16.50 -0.39 17.94
C ALA A 129 15.79 -1.76 17.79
N LEU A 130 14.55 -1.77 17.33
CA LEU A 130 13.80 -2.99 17.05
C LEU A 130 14.36 -3.73 15.83
N GLN A 131 14.59 -3.02 14.71
CA GLN A 131 15.13 -3.65 13.49
C GLN A 131 16.49 -4.31 13.73
N ALA A 132 17.31 -3.77 14.63
CA ALA A 132 18.58 -4.38 15.01
C ALA A 132 18.43 -5.73 15.74
N LYS A 133 17.25 -6.05 16.28
CA LYS A 133 16.92 -7.28 16.99
C LYS A 133 16.14 -8.30 16.14
N LEU A 134 15.61 -7.88 14.99
CA LEU A 134 14.77 -8.70 14.11
C LEU A 134 15.51 -9.08 12.82
N GLU A 135 15.38 -10.31 12.38
CA GLU A 135 15.79 -10.75 11.04
C GLU A 135 14.75 -10.27 10.00
N THR A 136 13.47 -10.38 10.33
CA THR A 136 12.36 -9.93 9.49
C THR A 136 12.46 -8.42 9.21
N PRO A 137 12.39 -8.01 7.94
CA PRO A 137 12.38 -6.59 7.59
C PRO A 137 11.24 -5.83 8.26
N ILE A 138 11.54 -4.69 8.89
CA ILE A 138 10.51 -3.71 9.26
C ILE A 138 10.18 -2.88 8.03
N CYS A 139 8.88 -2.68 7.79
CA CYS A 139 8.34 -1.73 6.83
C CYS A 139 7.73 -0.55 7.60
N LEU A 140 8.12 0.68 7.29
CA LEU A 140 7.49 1.87 7.87
C LEU A 140 6.39 2.39 6.95
N ASP A 141 5.24 2.69 7.54
CA ASP A 141 4.03 3.23 6.92
C ASP A 141 3.69 4.60 7.53
N GLU A 142 3.07 4.62 8.69
CA GLU A 142 2.58 5.82 9.36
C GLU A 142 3.70 6.80 9.72
N SER A 143 4.89 6.31 9.99
CA SER A 143 6.07 7.12 10.31
C SER A 143 6.65 7.87 9.10
N ILE A 144 6.32 7.46 7.87
CA ILE A 144 6.84 8.08 6.65
C ILE A 144 5.81 9.05 6.07
N ARG A 145 6.01 10.35 6.34
CA ARG A 145 5.13 11.42 5.88
C ARG A 145 5.81 12.36 4.88
N SER A 146 7.10 12.18 4.66
CA SER A 146 7.91 13.00 3.75
C SER A 146 9.21 12.30 3.37
N ALA A 147 9.91 12.81 2.34
CA ALA A 147 11.24 12.37 1.96
C ALA A 147 12.24 12.52 3.12
N ARG A 148 12.12 13.60 3.92
CA ARG A 148 12.95 13.79 5.11
C ARG A 148 12.78 12.65 6.13
N HIS A 149 11.54 12.19 6.37
CA HIS A 149 11.33 11.04 7.27
C HIS A 149 11.92 9.76 6.68
N ALA A 150 11.82 9.55 5.37
CA ALA A 150 12.45 8.42 4.69
C ALA A 150 14.00 8.46 4.84
N GLU A 151 14.63 9.62 4.59
CA GLU A 151 16.08 9.82 4.81
C GLU A 151 16.51 9.51 6.25
N GLN A 152 15.74 9.99 7.23
CA GLN A 152 16.01 9.73 8.65
C GLN A 152 15.89 8.24 8.98
N ALA A 153 14.82 7.60 8.55
CA ALA A 153 14.58 6.16 8.77
C ALA A 153 15.69 5.30 8.16
N ILE A 154 16.07 5.60 6.92
CA ILE A 154 17.14 4.90 6.21
C ILE A 154 18.49 5.11 6.91
N ARG A 155 18.84 6.34 7.24
CA ARG A 155 20.10 6.67 7.92
C ARG A 155 20.23 5.99 9.28
N LEU A 156 19.13 5.88 10.02
CA LEU A 156 19.07 5.20 11.32
C LEU A 156 18.92 3.67 11.18
N ARG A 157 18.73 3.16 9.95
CA ARG A 157 18.42 1.74 9.70
C ARG A 157 17.15 1.27 10.43
N ALA A 158 16.18 2.15 10.56
CA ALA A 158 14.91 1.89 11.24
C ALA A 158 13.98 0.97 10.45
N CYS A 159 14.23 0.82 9.16
CA CYS A 159 13.46 -0.07 8.28
C CYS A 159 14.33 -0.59 7.13
N LYS A 160 13.84 -1.67 6.51
CA LYS A 160 14.40 -2.22 5.26
C LYS A 160 13.43 -2.05 4.09
N ILE A 161 12.22 -1.57 4.34
CA ILE A 161 11.16 -1.39 3.35
C ILE A 161 10.35 -0.13 3.72
N ILE A 162 9.84 0.59 2.72
CA ILE A 162 8.95 1.74 2.94
C ILE A 162 7.63 1.53 2.20
N ASN A 163 6.52 1.78 2.91
CA ASN A 163 5.19 1.88 2.35
C ASN A 163 4.89 3.35 2.02
N ILE A 164 4.65 3.65 0.73
CA ILE A 164 4.28 4.99 0.28
C ILE A 164 2.77 5.05 0.07
N LYS A 165 2.09 5.91 0.83
CA LYS A 165 0.68 6.23 0.63
C LYS A 165 0.54 7.65 0.12
N LEU A 166 0.07 7.81 -1.12
CA LEU A 166 -0.04 9.09 -1.82
C LEU A 166 -0.72 10.16 -0.97
N GLY A 167 -1.86 9.83 -0.37
CA GLY A 167 -2.61 10.77 0.46
C GLY A 167 -1.90 11.14 1.78
N ARG A 168 -1.06 10.26 2.34
CA ARG A 168 -0.31 10.52 3.58
C ARG A 168 0.84 11.47 3.35
N VAL A 169 1.61 11.25 2.28
CA VAL A 169 2.77 12.08 2.00
C VAL A 169 2.40 13.42 1.32
N GLY A 170 1.13 13.60 0.92
CA GLY A 170 0.63 14.87 0.42
C GLY A 170 0.55 15.00 -1.09
N GLY A 171 0.74 13.92 -1.84
CA GLY A 171 0.59 13.87 -3.30
C GLY A 171 1.78 13.29 -4.03
N PHE A 172 1.78 13.37 -5.37
CA PHE A 172 2.79 12.78 -6.24
C PHE A 172 4.18 13.41 -6.08
N GLY A 173 4.24 14.72 -5.90
CA GLY A 173 5.51 15.43 -5.76
C GLY A 173 6.32 14.90 -4.58
N GLU A 174 5.70 14.74 -3.41
CA GLU A 174 6.38 14.19 -2.24
C GLU A 174 6.56 12.67 -2.33
N ALA A 175 5.57 11.93 -2.88
CA ALA A 175 5.69 10.50 -3.08
C ALA A 175 6.88 10.13 -3.97
N ARG A 176 7.14 10.90 -5.04
CA ARG A 176 8.31 10.73 -5.91
C ARG A 176 9.62 11.01 -5.16
N ARG A 177 9.67 12.07 -4.34
CA ARG A 177 10.86 12.35 -3.51
C ARG A 177 11.15 11.20 -2.53
N VAL A 178 10.13 10.67 -1.86
CA VAL A 178 10.28 9.47 -0.99
C VAL A 178 10.80 8.28 -1.79
N HIS A 179 10.21 8.04 -2.97
CA HIS A 179 10.63 6.96 -3.88
C HIS A 179 12.11 7.12 -4.28
N ASP A 180 12.53 8.33 -4.67
CA ASP A 180 13.89 8.58 -5.17
C ASP A 180 14.92 8.40 -4.04
N VAL A 181 14.67 8.93 -2.86
CA VAL A 181 15.50 8.73 -1.65
C VAL A 181 15.64 7.24 -1.33
N ALA A 182 14.54 6.49 -1.35
CA ALA A 182 14.55 5.06 -1.07
C ALA A 182 15.31 4.27 -2.15
N ARG A 183 15.12 4.62 -3.43
CA ARG A 183 15.82 4.01 -4.57
C ARG A 183 17.33 4.22 -4.49
N GLU A 184 17.78 5.45 -4.24
CA GLU A 184 19.20 5.79 -4.10
C GLU A 184 19.88 5.02 -2.97
N ALA A 185 19.13 4.72 -1.91
CA ALA A 185 19.60 3.92 -0.77
C ALA A 185 19.43 2.40 -0.95
N GLY A 186 18.86 1.93 -2.06
CA GLY A 186 18.57 0.51 -2.30
C GLY A 186 17.47 -0.05 -1.39
N VAL A 187 16.59 0.80 -0.85
CA VAL A 187 15.46 0.40 0.00
C VAL A 187 14.21 0.24 -0.88
N PRO A 188 13.66 -0.98 -1.02
CA PRO A 188 12.47 -1.21 -1.83
C PRO A 188 11.25 -0.51 -1.26
N VAL A 189 10.34 -0.11 -2.16
CA VAL A 189 9.07 0.50 -1.77
C VAL A 189 7.87 -0.25 -2.37
N TRP A 190 6.70 -0.03 -1.78
CA TRP A 190 5.43 -0.47 -2.31
C TRP A 190 4.33 0.57 -2.02
N CYS A 191 3.26 0.51 -2.79
CA CYS A 191 2.14 1.44 -2.65
C CYS A 191 1.09 0.89 -1.69
N GLY A 192 0.93 1.54 -0.54
CA GLY A 192 -0.15 1.25 0.38
C GLY A 192 -1.49 1.78 -0.13
N GLY A 193 -2.55 1.00 0.08
CA GLY A 193 -3.92 1.39 -0.22
C GLY A 193 -4.63 1.97 1.00
N MET A 194 -5.65 2.75 0.69
CA MET A 194 -6.72 3.16 1.60
C MET A 194 -8.04 2.60 1.02
N LEU A 195 -9.17 3.08 1.48
CA LEU A 195 -10.48 2.70 0.90
C LEU A 195 -10.83 3.61 -0.28
N GLU A 196 -9.91 3.75 -1.24
CA GLU A 196 -10.10 4.63 -2.39
C GLU A 196 -11.24 4.16 -3.29
N ALA A 197 -11.99 5.10 -3.83
CA ALA A 197 -12.76 4.91 -5.05
C ALA A 197 -11.81 4.85 -6.26
N GLY A 198 -12.35 4.51 -7.43
CA GLY A 198 -11.56 4.25 -8.63
C GLY A 198 -10.58 5.34 -9.03
N VAL A 199 -10.90 6.62 -8.80
CA VAL A 199 -9.99 7.74 -9.09
C VAL A 199 -8.72 7.64 -8.26
N GLY A 200 -8.84 7.52 -6.93
CA GLY A 200 -7.68 7.40 -6.05
C GLY A 200 -6.91 6.10 -6.31
N ARG A 201 -7.61 5.03 -6.67
CA ARG A 201 -7.00 3.76 -7.07
C ARG A 201 -6.19 3.89 -8.35
N ALA A 202 -6.70 4.62 -9.36
CA ALA A 202 -5.97 4.90 -10.59
C ALA A 202 -4.70 5.73 -10.34
N HIS A 203 -4.73 6.66 -9.40
CA HIS A 203 -3.54 7.38 -8.94
C HIS A 203 -2.50 6.44 -8.30
N ASN A 204 -2.94 5.50 -7.44
CA ASN A 204 -2.06 4.50 -6.84
C ASN A 204 -1.47 3.54 -7.90
N ILE A 205 -2.25 3.19 -8.94
CA ILE A 205 -1.75 2.43 -10.09
C ILE A 205 -0.63 3.21 -10.78
N ALA A 206 -0.88 4.48 -11.11
CA ALA A 206 0.14 5.32 -11.74
C ALA A 206 1.40 5.41 -10.88
N LEU A 207 1.29 5.69 -9.58
CA LEU A 207 2.42 5.75 -8.65
C LEU A 207 3.23 4.44 -8.64
N SER A 208 2.54 3.30 -8.62
CA SER A 208 3.15 1.96 -8.57
C SER A 208 3.95 1.60 -9.83
N THR A 209 3.87 2.41 -10.90
CA THR A 209 4.67 2.21 -12.11
C THR A 209 6.10 2.73 -12.01
N LEU A 210 6.43 3.54 -11.00
CA LEU A 210 7.79 4.04 -10.77
C LEU A 210 8.77 2.89 -10.47
N GLU A 211 10.03 3.08 -10.82
CA GLU A 211 11.05 2.03 -10.89
C GLU A 211 11.22 1.22 -9.60
N ASN A 212 11.22 1.88 -8.44
CA ASN A 212 11.51 1.22 -7.16
C ASN A 212 10.28 0.61 -6.46
N PHE A 213 9.07 0.72 -7.04
CA PHE A 213 7.89 0.00 -6.57
C PHE A 213 7.97 -1.48 -7.00
N ILE A 214 8.85 -2.24 -6.35
CA ILE A 214 9.19 -3.61 -6.75
C ILE A 214 8.46 -4.69 -5.94
N LEU A 215 7.72 -4.28 -4.92
CA LEU A 215 6.93 -5.19 -4.09
C LEU A 215 5.44 -5.04 -4.41
N PRO A 216 4.63 -6.12 -4.31
CA PRO A 216 3.19 -6.04 -4.57
C PRO A 216 2.49 -5.04 -3.64
N GLY A 217 1.79 -4.06 -4.21
CA GLY A 217 1.09 -3.01 -3.49
C GLY A 217 -0.29 -3.43 -2.97
N ASP A 218 -0.88 -2.63 -2.07
CA ASP A 218 -2.28 -2.77 -1.65
C ASP A 218 -3.23 -2.08 -2.65
N VAL A 219 -3.00 -2.30 -3.95
CA VAL A 219 -3.88 -1.84 -5.03
C VAL A 219 -4.69 -3.06 -5.49
N SER A 220 -5.96 -3.08 -5.14
CA SER A 220 -6.85 -4.23 -5.37
C SER A 220 -7.99 -3.90 -6.34
N ALA A 221 -8.75 -4.91 -6.79
CA ALA A 221 -9.92 -4.72 -7.63
C ALA A 221 -10.98 -3.82 -6.95
N SER A 222 -11.67 -2.98 -7.75
CA SER A 222 -12.73 -2.08 -7.25
C SER A 222 -13.82 -2.82 -6.48
N ARG A 223 -14.25 -4.00 -6.98
CA ARG A 223 -15.30 -4.83 -6.37
C ARG A 223 -15.03 -5.27 -4.93
N ARG A 224 -13.78 -5.14 -4.48
CA ARG A 224 -13.40 -5.48 -3.11
C ARG A 224 -14.01 -4.54 -2.07
N TYR A 225 -14.27 -3.30 -2.47
CA TYR A 225 -14.79 -2.25 -1.60
C TYR A 225 -16.12 -1.68 -2.06
N TRP A 226 -16.38 -1.70 -3.38
CA TRP A 226 -17.49 -0.98 -3.99
C TRP A 226 -18.30 -1.91 -4.89
N ALA A 227 -19.62 -2.00 -4.66
CA ALA A 227 -20.52 -2.69 -5.56
C ALA A 227 -20.59 -2.00 -6.95
N ARG A 228 -20.43 -0.67 -6.97
CA ARG A 228 -20.26 0.15 -8.16
C ARG A 228 -19.21 1.22 -7.86
N ASP A 229 -18.30 1.43 -8.78
CA ASP A 229 -17.25 2.45 -8.67
C ASP A 229 -17.66 3.74 -9.40
N VAL A 230 -16.95 4.85 -9.12
CA VAL A 230 -17.13 6.15 -9.77
C VAL A 230 -16.44 6.24 -11.13
N ILE A 231 -15.72 5.20 -11.53
CA ILE A 231 -15.08 5.05 -12.84
C ILE A 231 -15.70 3.88 -13.62
N ALA A 232 -15.61 3.93 -14.95
CA ALA A 232 -16.05 2.86 -15.83
C ALA A 232 -15.04 2.66 -16.99
N PRO A 233 -14.48 1.43 -17.20
CA PRO A 233 -14.70 0.24 -16.40
C PRO A 233 -14.06 0.32 -15.01
N PRO A 234 -14.50 -0.50 -14.03
CA PRO A 234 -13.84 -0.59 -12.73
C PRO A 234 -12.44 -1.19 -12.85
N VAL A 235 -11.59 -0.96 -11.85
CA VAL A 235 -10.29 -1.61 -11.79
C VAL A 235 -10.45 -3.10 -11.48
N GLU A 236 -9.82 -3.93 -12.29
CA GLU A 236 -9.81 -5.39 -12.13
C GLU A 236 -8.38 -5.90 -11.94
N VAL A 237 -8.26 -6.99 -11.18
CA VAL A 237 -7.01 -7.73 -11.01
C VAL A 237 -7.04 -8.93 -11.94
N THR A 238 -5.96 -9.13 -12.69
CA THR A 238 -5.82 -10.28 -13.59
C THR A 238 -5.67 -11.60 -12.78
N PRO A 239 -5.90 -12.75 -13.38
CA PRO A 239 -5.64 -14.04 -12.72
C PRO A 239 -4.20 -14.22 -12.24
N GLY A 240 -3.24 -13.48 -12.82
CA GLY A 240 -1.84 -13.45 -12.40
C GLY A 240 -1.56 -12.51 -11.22
N GLY A 241 -2.58 -11.86 -10.68
CA GLY A 241 -2.43 -10.96 -9.52
C GLY A 241 -1.83 -9.60 -9.86
N THR A 242 -2.13 -9.10 -11.05
CA THR A 242 -1.62 -7.82 -11.53
C THR A 242 -2.75 -6.91 -12.00
N ILE A 243 -2.47 -5.62 -12.14
CA ILE A 243 -3.34 -4.65 -12.80
C ILE A 243 -2.61 -4.10 -14.02
N LEU A 244 -3.27 -4.15 -15.17
CA LEU A 244 -2.78 -3.53 -16.40
C LEU A 244 -2.95 -2.02 -16.32
N VAL A 245 -1.88 -1.31 -16.63
CA VAL A 245 -1.85 0.16 -16.61
C VAL A 245 -2.43 0.69 -17.92
N ARG A 246 -3.36 1.62 -17.85
CA ARG A 246 -4.00 2.20 -19.03
C ARG A 246 -3.14 3.30 -19.67
N ASP A 247 -3.23 3.39 -21.00
CA ASP A 247 -2.50 4.38 -21.80
C ASP A 247 -3.34 5.62 -22.17
N ASP A 248 -4.59 5.71 -21.69
CA ASP A 248 -5.41 6.90 -21.93
C ASP A 248 -4.86 8.12 -21.16
N PRO A 249 -5.00 9.36 -21.67
CA PRO A 249 -4.51 10.56 -21.01
C PRO A 249 -5.10 10.77 -19.60
N GLY A 250 -4.30 11.36 -18.73
CA GLY A 250 -4.66 11.50 -17.31
C GLY A 250 -4.56 10.17 -16.57
N PHE A 251 -5.37 9.98 -15.53
CA PHE A 251 -5.38 8.75 -14.72
C PHE A 251 -5.94 7.52 -15.46
N GLY A 252 -6.34 7.69 -16.74
CA GLY A 252 -6.62 6.58 -17.65
C GLY A 252 -8.02 5.98 -17.57
N TYR A 253 -8.94 6.54 -16.79
CA TYR A 253 -10.31 6.02 -16.65
C TYR A 253 -11.34 7.13 -16.85
N PRO A 254 -12.44 6.89 -17.59
CA PRO A 254 -13.58 7.78 -17.64
C PRO A 254 -14.36 7.76 -16.32
N LEU A 255 -14.88 8.91 -15.91
CA LEU A 255 -15.76 9.03 -14.75
C LEU A 255 -17.20 8.64 -15.14
N ASP A 256 -17.87 7.89 -14.26
CA ASP A 256 -19.33 7.69 -14.31
C ASP A 256 -20.02 8.90 -13.64
N LEU A 257 -20.12 9.99 -14.39
CA LEU A 257 -20.68 11.24 -13.88
C LEU A 257 -22.13 11.11 -13.38
N ASP A 258 -22.92 10.23 -14.01
CA ASP A 258 -24.31 10.00 -13.58
C ASP A 258 -24.35 9.28 -12.23
N PHE A 259 -23.42 8.38 -12.00
CA PHE A 259 -23.30 7.74 -10.70
C PHE A 259 -22.77 8.73 -9.65
N VAL A 260 -21.75 9.51 -9.98
CA VAL A 260 -21.21 10.56 -9.09
C VAL A 260 -22.33 11.52 -8.65
N ARG A 261 -23.15 12.04 -9.58
CA ARG A 261 -24.29 12.91 -9.25
C ARG A 261 -25.28 12.24 -8.29
N ARG A 262 -25.57 10.97 -8.50
CA ARG A 262 -26.51 10.22 -7.63
C ARG A 262 -26.03 10.01 -6.21
N ILE A 263 -24.72 9.89 -6.00
CA ILE A 263 -24.14 9.69 -4.65
C ILE A 263 -23.70 11.00 -3.99
N THR A 264 -23.79 12.13 -4.70
CA THR A 264 -23.45 13.45 -4.17
C THR A 264 -24.50 13.85 -3.12
N VAL A 265 -24.05 14.06 -1.89
CA VAL A 265 -24.90 14.44 -0.75
C VAL A 265 -24.88 15.94 -0.49
N ARG A 266 -23.91 16.66 -1.02
CA ARG A 266 -23.76 18.11 -0.87
C ARG A 266 -22.94 18.67 -2.03
N GLU A 267 -23.38 19.79 -2.57
CA GLU A 267 -22.67 20.57 -3.60
C GLU A 267 -22.66 22.04 -3.18
N GLU A 268 -21.51 22.68 -3.30
CA GLU A 268 -21.34 24.11 -2.98
C GLU A 268 -20.51 24.76 -4.09
N THR A 269 -20.94 25.95 -4.49
CA THR A 269 -20.18 26.80 -5.40
C THR A 269 -19.43 27.84 -4.56
N LEU A 270 -18.11 27.85 -4.68
CA LEU A 270 -17.27 28.87 -4.05
C LEU A 270 -17.15 30.04 -5.05
N GLY A 271 -17.58 31.20 -4.64
CA GLY A 271 -17.51 32.46 -5.42
C GLY A 271 -16.10 33.04 -5.44
#